data_637a81b5972c361620f85db561c73bed
#
_entry.id   637a81b5972c361620f85db561c73bed
#
_cell.length_a   1.000
_cell.length_b   1.000
_cell.length_c   1.000
_cell.angle_alpha   90.00
_cell.angle_beta   90.00
_cell.angle_gamma   90.00
#
_symmetry.space_group_name_H-M   'P 1'
#
loop_
_entity.id
_entity.type
_entity.pdbx_description
1 polymer ?
#
loop_
_entity_poly.entity_id
_entity_poly.type
_entity_poly.pdbx_seq_one_letter_code
_entity_poly.pdbx_strand_id
1 'polypeptide(L)'
;ITDAPWEQRYYSVGAASLPFATGAMIYHWRHPLTKYVGFIATNKWVPPCLLGLIAGNYALTTYIGVEDLWGLYINWLLCSTMIVALFRRTELPFISRRFDSWLGDLSYPVYLLHFPLGFALLYFYRQLGLSVTGLGPSMFLYSVVPVLLLAWLMSVVVELPIERIRSRVKQSV
;
A
#
# COMPACT_ATOMS: atom_id res chain seq x y z
N ILE A 1 -20.46 7.25 -19.22
CA ILE A 1 -19.85 6.71 -17.99
C ILE A 1 -20.82 5.66 -17.52
N THR A 2 -20.42 4.41 -17.62
CA THR A 2 -21.28 3.24 -17.47
C THR A 2 -21.73 3.07 -16.03
N ASP A 3 -23.03 2.78 -15.84
CA ASP A 3 -23.62 2.40 -14.54
C ASP A 3 -23.19 1.00 -14.06
N ALA A 4 -22.00 0.58 -14.45
CA ALA A 4 -21.44 -0.68 -14.01
C ALA A 4 -21.15 -0.63 -12.51
N PRO A 5 -21.53 -1.67 -11.72
CA PRO A 5 -21.21 -1.76 -10.32
C PRO A 5 -19.71 -1.51 -10.08
N TRP A 6 -19.38 -0.82 -8.99
CA TRP A 6 -17.99 -0.47 -8.63
C TRP A 6 -17.05 -1.68 -8.66
N GLU A 7 -17.54 -2.86 -8.32
CA GLU A 7 -16.83 -4.13 -8.39
C GLU A 7 -16.30 -4.44 -9.80
N GLN A 8 -17.10 -4.23 -10.84
CA GLN A 8 -16.66 -4.45 -12.22
C GLN A 8 -15.63 -3.41 -12.69
N ARG A 9 -15.62 -2.22 -12.10
CA ARG A 9 -14.64 -1.19 -12.39
C ARG A 9 -13.31 -1.44 -11.69
N TYR A 10 -13.36 -1.95 -10.45
CA TYR A 10 -12.16 -2.22 -9.65
C TYR A 10 -11.45 -3.51 -10.07
N TYR A 11 -12.21 -4.56 -10.41
CA TYR A 11 -11.65 -5.85 -10.81
C TYR A 11 -11.30 -5.96 -12.29
N SER A 12 -11.58 -4.95 -13.10
CA SER A 12 -11.12 -4.97 -14.48
C SER A 12 -9.59 -4.94 -14.52
N VAL A 13 -8.98 -5.80 -15.34
CA VAL A 13 -7.51 -5.86 -15.51
C VAL A 13 -6.95 -4.49 -15.88
N GLY A 14 -7.69 -3.70 -16.65
CA GLY A 14 -7.32 -2.34 -17.02
C GLY A 14 -7.25 -1.39 -15.82
N ALA A 15 -8.23 -1.43 -14.93
CA ALA A 15 -8.22 -0.59 -13.72
C ALA A 15 -7.12 -1.01 -12.73
N ALA A 16 -6.91 -2.31 -12.54
CA ALA A 16 -5.86 -2.83 -11.68
C ALA A 16 -4.45 -2.55 -12.24
N SER A 17 -4.27 -2.48 -13.56
CA SER A 17 -2.98 -2.19 -14.18
C SER A 17 -2.56 -0.71 -14.08
N LEU A 18 -3.50 0.22 -13.87
CA LEU A 18 -3.23 1.65 -13.83
C LEU A 18 -2.23 2.06 -12.73
N PRO A 19 -2.34 1.63 -11.46
CA PRO A 19 -1.34 1.92 -10.44
C PRO A 19 0.06 1.39 -10.78
N PHE A 20 0.13 0.18 -11.33
CA PHE A 20 1.41 -0.42 -11.75
C PHE A 20 2.04 0.33 -12.92
N ALA A 21 1.27 0.66 -13.95
CA ALA A 21 1.73 1.45 -15.08
C ALA A 21 2.23 2.83 -14.63
N THR A 22 1.51 3.47 -13.72
CA THR A 22 1.92 4.75 -13.14
C THR A 22 3.21 4.63 -12.36
N GLY A 23 3.36 3.63 -11.50
CA GLY A 23 4.59 3.38 -10.77
C GLY A 23 5.79 3.15 -11.70
N ALA A 24 5.61 2.34 -12.75
CA ALA A 24 6.63 2.09 -13.77
C ALA A 24 7.00 3.37 -14.54
N MET A 25 6.01 4.19 -14.91
CA MET A 25 6.22 5.47 -15.60
C MET A 25 6.96 6.47 -14.71
N ILE A 26 6.57 6.60 -13.44
CA ILE A 26 7.25 7.45 -12.45
C ILE A 26 8.70 6.98 -12.27
N TYR A 27 8.95 5.68 -12.17
CA TYR A 27 10.30 5.12 -12.05
C TYR A 27 11.15 5.40 -13.29
N HIS A 28 10.60 5.24 -14.49
CA HIS A 28 11.30 5.49 -15.75
C HIS A 28 11.67 6.98 -15.88
N TRP A 29 10.76 7.87 -15.50
CA TRP A 29 10.95 9.33 -15.58
C TRP A 29 11.49 9.96 -14.28
N ARG A 30 12.02 9.18 -13.36
CA ARG A 30 12.49 9.67 -12.06
C ARG A 30 13.49 10.83 -12.14
N HIS A 31 14.40 10.82 -13.11
CA HIS A 31 15.41 11.87 -13.27
C HIS A 31 14.79 13.23 -13.68
N PRO A 32 14.00 13.33 -14.77
CA PRO A 32 13.35 14.60 -15.09
C PRO A 32 12.34 15.01 -14.01
N LEU A 33 11.52 14.09 -13.49
CA LEU A 33 10.55 14.40 -12.45
C LEU A 33 11.19 15.04 -11.22
N THR A 34 12.30 14.48 -10.72
CA THR A 34 12.99 15.05 -9.57
C THR A 34 13.62 16.41 -9.84
N LYS A 35 13.89 16.77 -11.08
CA LYS A 35 14.35 18.10 -11.47
C LYS A 35 13.22 19.14 -11.39
N TYR A 36 12.03 18.80 -11.90
CA TYR A 36 10.87 19.71 -11.91
C TYR A 36 10.16 19.82 -10.56
N VAL A 37 10.09 18.72 -9.80
CA VAL A 37 9.42 18.67 -8.48
C VAL A 37 10.41 18.63 -7.32
N GLY A 38 11.59 19.23 -7.48
CA GLY A 38 12.65 19.22 -6.45
C GLY A 38 12.20 19.73 -5.08
N PHE A 39 11.31 20.73 -5.05
CA PHE A 39 10.73 21.23 -3.80
C PHE A 39 9.94 20.14 -3.04
N ILE A 40 9.13 19.35 -3.75
CA ILE A 40 8.35 18.25 -3.16
C ILE A 40 9.30 17.17 -2.60
N ALA A 41 10.38 16.90 -3.33
CA ALA A 41 11.34 15.88 -2.94
C ALA A 41 12.25 16.31 -1.77
N THR A 42 12.46 17.60 -1.53
CA THR A 42 13.38 18.11 -0.49
C THR A 42 12.68 18.46 0.83
N ASN A 43 11.41 18.85 0.80
CA ASN A 43 10.70 19.28 1.99
C ASN A 43 10.26 18.07 2.86
N LYS A 44 10.82 17.96 4.07
CA LYS A 44 10.57 16.86 5.01
C LYS A 44 9.11 16.70 5.47
N TRP A 45 8.30 17.73 5.34
CA TRP A 45 6.90 17.70 5.76
C TRP A 45 5.94 17.23 4.65
N VAL A 46 6.41 17.16 3.40
CA VAL A 46 5.55 16.73 2.29
C VAL A 46 5.00 15.30 2.47
N PRO A 47 5.78 14.26 2.81
CA PRO A 47 5.23 12.93 3.01
C PRO A 47 4.19 12.84 4.12
N PRO A 48 4.39 13.37 5.35
CA PRO A 48 3.36 13.32 6.37
C PRO A 48 2.11 14.13 6.00
N CYS A 49 2.25 15.27 5.31
CA CYS A 49 1.11 16.03 4.80
C CYS A 49 0.32 15.22 3.75
N LEU A 50 1.00 14.54 2.82
CA LEU A 50 0.35 13.71 1.83
C LEU A 50 -0.38 12.52 2.47
N LEU A 51 0.19 11.89 3.49
CA LEU A 51 -0.49 10.85 4.28
C LEU A 51 -1.77 11.40 4.93
N GLY A 52 -1.69 12.57 5.54
CA GLY A 52 -2.86 13.25 6.11
C GLY A 52 -3.93 13.56 5.06
N LEU A 53 -3.53 13.99 3.87
CA LEU A 53 -4.45 14.25 2.75
C LEU A 53 -5.10 12.97 2.22
N ILE A 54 -4.35 11.88 2.10
CA ILE A 54 -4.87 10.56 1.69
C ILE A 54 -5.92 10.07 2.70
N ALA A 55 -5.59 10.11 3.99
CA ALA A 55 -6.51 9.70 5.05
C ALA A 55 -7.74 10.62 5.12
N GLY A 56 -7.54 11.94 5.01
CA GLY A 56 -8.61 12.94 5.00
C GLY A 56 -9.54 12.80 3.80
N ASN A 57 -8.98 12.57 2.59
CA ASN A 57 -9.79 12.32 1.40
C ASN A 57 -10.61 11.04 1.54
N TYR A 58 -10.01 9.97 2.06
CA TYR A 58 -10.73 8.72 2.32
C TYR A 58 -11.89 8.95 3.30
N ALA A 59 -11.63 9.58 4.44
CA ALA A 59 -12.68 9.87 5.43
C ALA A 59 -13.78 10.77 4.87
N LEU A 60 -13.43 11.81 4.11
CA LEU A 60 -14.37 12.73 3.50
C LEU A 60 -15.25 12.06 2.45
N THR A 61 -14.65 11.27 1.55
CA THR A 61 -15.41 10.59 0.48
C THR A 61 -16.33 9.51 1.04
N THR A 62 -15.89 8.80 2.09
CA THR A 62 -16.73 7.86 2.85
C THR A 62 -17.92 8.58 3.50
N TYR A 63 -17.68 9.75 4.12
CA TYR A 63 -18.74 10.53 4.77
C TYR A 63 -19.78 11.07 3.76
N ILE A 64 -19.32 11.53 2.58
CA ILE A 64 -20.19 12.10 1.53
C ILE A 64 -20.85 11.02 0.67
N GLY A 65 -20.37 9.76 0.71
CA GLY A 65 -20.88 8.67 -0.12
C GLY A 65 -20.46 8.76 -1.59
N VAL A 66 -19.35 9.45 -1.91
CA VAL A 66 -18.78 9.59 -3.27
C VAL A 66 -17.47 8.81 -3.43
N GLU A 67 -17.36 7.69 -2.72
CA GLU A 67 -16.13 6.88 -2.64
C GLU A 67 -15.67 6.36 -4.00
N ASP A 68 -16.64 6.07 -4.88
CA ASP A 68 -16.44 5.18 -6.03
C ASP A 68 -15.60 5.76 -7.17
N LEU A 69 -15.56 7.07 -7.36
CA LEU A 69 -14.90 7.70 -8.50
C LEU A 69 -13.86 8.73 -8.07
N TRP A 70 -14.29 9.78 -7.41
CA TRP A 70 -13.41 10.92 -7.09
C TRP A 70 -12.44 10.58 -5.98
N GLY A 71 -12.90 9.85 -4.95
CA GLY A 71 -12.06 9.41 -3.84
C GLY A 71 -10.89 8.54 -4.29
N LEU A 72 -11.17 7.57 -5.17
CA LEU A 72 -10.16 6.67 -5.71
C LEU A 72 -9.11 7.41 -6.55
N TYR A 73 -9.53 8.25 -7.51
CA TYR A 73 -8.59 8.96 -8.39
C TYR A 73 -7.76 10.02 -7.66
N ILE A 74 -8.36 10.73 -6.69
CA ILE A 74 -7.62 11.67 -5.85
C ILE A 74 -6.59 10.93 -5.02
N ASN A 75 -6.94 9.83 -4.37
CA ASN A 75 -5.99 9.02 -3.61
C ASN A 75 -4.89 8.45 -4.49
N TRP A 76 -5.22 7.98 -5.69
CA TRP A 76 -4.21 7.52 -6.65
C TRP A 76 -3.22 8.63 -7.03
N LEU A 77 -3.69 9.85 -7.28
CA LEU A 77 -2.83 11.01 -7.57
C LEU A 77 -1.95 11.38 -6.35
N LEU A 78 -2.52 11.38 -5.16
CA LEU A 78 -1.80 11.66 -3.91
C LEU A 78 -0.73 10.58 -3.64
N CYS A 79 -1.04 9.30 -3.82
CA CYS A 79 -0.09 8.20 -3.71
C CYS A 79 1.03 8.31 -4.75
N SER A 80 0.70 8.66 -5.99
CA SER A 80 1.70 8.89 -7.05
C SER A 80 2.65 10.04 -6.68
N THR A 81 2.11 11.13 -6.15
CA THR A 81 2.90 12.27 -5.65
C THR A 81 3.77 11.88 -4.45
N MET A 82 3.25 11.02 -3.57
CA MET A 82 4.00 10.46 -2.45
C MET A 82 5.22 9.67 -2.92
N ILE A 83 5.06 8.80 -3.93
CA ILE A 83 6.16 8.03 -4.51
C ILE A 83 7.25 8.98 -5.02
N VAL A 84 6.88 10.02 -5.76
CA VAL A 84 7.83 11.04 -6.26
C VAL A 84 8.53 11.76 -5.10
N ALA A 85 7.81 12.10 -4.03
CA ALA A 85 8.37 12.76 -2.85
C ALA A 85 9.39 11.88 -2.10
N LEU A 86 9.26 10.56 -2.17
CA LEU A 86 10.13 9.60 -1.49
C LEU A 86 11.40 9.26 -2.29
N PHE A 87 11.45 9.48 -3.60
CA PHE A 87 12.59 9.07 -4.45
C PHE A 87 13.97 9.59 -4.03
N ARG A 88 14.06 10.75 -3.45
CA ARG A 88 15.33 11.37 -3.03
C ARG A 88 15.59 11.28 -1.54
N ARG A 89 14.69 10.63 -0.80
CA ARG A 89 14.79 10.58 0.66
C ARG A 89 15.44 9.31 1.11
N THR A 90 16.45 9.48 1.92
CA THR A 90 17.09 8.38 2.66
C THR A 90 16.50 8.17 4.04
N GLU A 91 15.79 9.18 4.55
CA GLU A 91 15.22 9.16 5.90
C GLU A 91 13.87 9.90 5.94
N LEU A 92 12.89 9.30 6.58
CA LEU A 92 11.60 9.93 6.86
C LEU A 92 11.65 10.59 8.26
N PRO A 93 11.05 11.77 8.44
CA PRO A 93 10.92 12.35 9.77
C PRO A 93 10.12 11.40 10.67
N PHE A 94 10.56 11.19 11.88
CA PHE A 94 9.92 10.33 12.89
C PHE A 94 10.04 8.81 12.67
N ILE A 95 10.64 8.35 11.56
CA ILE A 95 10.82 6.92 11.29
C ILE A 95 12.31 6.62 11.22
N SER A 96 12.78 5.69 12.05
CA SER A 96 14.16 5.24 11.97
C SER A 96 14.40 4.42 10.70
N ARG A 97 15.60 4.53 10.12
CA ARG A 97 15.99 3.78 8.91
C ARG A 97 15.80 2.26 9.07
N ARG A 98 16.03 1.74 10.28
CA ARG A 98 15.77 0.32 10.58
C ARG A 98 14.30 -0.05 10.47
N PHE A 99 13.42 0.80 11.01
CA PHE A 99 11.99 0.56 10.97
C PHE A 99 11.42 0.71 9.56
N ASP A 100 11.93 1.70 8.81
CA ASP A 100 11.58 1.89 7.40
C ASP A 100 11.97 0.67 6.54
N SER A 101 13.20 0.18 6.68
CA SER A 101 13.64 -1.05 6.00
C SER A 101 12.79 -2.26 6.38
N TRP A 102 12.49 -2.43 7.66
CA TRP A 102 11.64 -3.51 8.15
C TRP A 102 10.21 -3.44 7.60
N LEU A 103 9.61 -2.25 7.50
CA LEU A 103 8.31 -2.06 6.85
C LEU A 103 8.37 -2.37 5.35
N GLY A 104 9.46 -1.98 4.70
CA GLY A 104 9.71 -2.32 3.29
C GLY A 104 9.73 -3.83 3.06
N ASP A 105 10.45 -4.56 3.90
CA ASP A 105 10.56 -6.01 3.84
C ASP A 105 9.21 -6.70 4.07
N LEU A 106 8.35 -6.13 4.95
CA LEU A 106 7.01 -6.65 5.19
C LEU A 106 5.99 -6.33 4.09
N SER A 107 6.26 -5.36 3.23
CA SER A 107 5.28 -4.87 2.25
C SER A 107 4.80 -5.97 1.29
N TYR A 108 5.71 -6.80 0.81
CA TYR A 108 5.39 -7.91 -0.11
C TYR A 108 4.60 -9.04 0.58
N PRO A 109 5.01 -9.58 1.74
CA PRO A 109 4.20 -10.53 2.50
C PRO A 109 2.81 -10.00 2.84
N VAL A 110 2.69 -8.75 3.28
CA VAL A 110 1.39 -8.12 3.56
C VAL A 110 0.53 -8.09 2.30
N TYR A 111 1.09 -7.70 1.16
CA TYR A 111 0.38 -7.69 -0.11
C TYR A 111 -0.14 -9.08 -0.52
N LEU A 112 0.64 -10.14 -0.31
CA LEU A 112 0.22 -11.50 -0.63
C LEU A 112 -0.85 -12.03 0.33
N LEU A 113 -0.78 -11.66 1.60
CA LEU A 113 -1.59 -12.27 2.65
C LEU A 113 -2.90 -11.51 2.94
N HIS A 114 -3.00 -10.22 2.64
CA HIS A 114 -4.13 -9.41 3.08
C HIS A 114 -5.49 -9.91 2.54
N PHE A 115 -5.56 -10.36 1.30
CA PHE A 115 -6.80 -10.90 0.74
C PHE A 115 -7.17 -12.27 1.31
N PRO A 116 -6.32 -13.32 1.17
CA PRO A 116 -6.71 -14.66 1.64
C PRO A 116 -6.92 -14.68 3.16
N LEU A 117 -6.10 -13.97 3.92
CA LEU A 117 -6.29 -13.89 5.36
C LEU A 117 -7.50 -13.06 5.75
N GLY A 118 -7.80 -11.99 5.01
CA GLY A 118 -9.00 -11.19 5.21
C GLY A 118 -10.27 -12.03 5.06
N PHE A 119 -10.38 -12.85 4.04
CA PHE A 119 -11.50 -13.77 3.87
C PHE A 119 -11.57 -14.84 4.97
N ALA A 120 -10.44 -15.42 5.34
CA ALA A 120 -10.38 -16.41 6.41
C ALA A 120 -10.81 -15.81 7.76
N LEU A 121 -10.35 -14.62 8.09
CA LEU A 121 -10.74 -13.92 9.31
C LEU A 121 -12.21 -13.52 9.30
N LEU A 122 -12.74 -13.04 8.18
CA LEU A 122 -14.16 -12.73 8.04
C LEU A 122 -15.04 -13.96 8.31
N TYR A 123 -14.66 -15.09 7.73
CA TYR A 123 -15.33 -16.36 7.99
C TYR A 123 -15.27 -16.73 9.48
N PHE A 124 -14.09 -16.67 10.08
CA PHE A 124 -13.88 -17.00 11.49
C PHE A 124 -14.67 -16.09 12.44
N TYR A 125 -14.66 -14.78 12.21
CA TYR A 125 -15.39 -13.82 13.04
C TYR A 125 -16.91 -14.01 12.95
N ARG A 126 -17.44 -14.38 11.77
CA ARG A 126 -18.85 -14.75 11.61
C ARG A 126 -19.22 -15.99 12.42
N GLN A 127 -18.35 -16.99 12.48
CA GLN A 127 -18.57 -18.19 13.30
C GLN A 127 -18.58 -17.87 14.81
N LEU A 128 -17.85 -16.84 15.23
CA LEU A 128 -17.86 -16.34 16.61
C LEU A 128 -19.05 -15.44 16.94
N GLY A 129 -19.96 -15.23 15.99
CA GLY A 129 -21.13 -14.37 16.18
C GLY A 129 -20.82 -12.86 16.16
N LEU A 130 -19.64 -12.46 15.71
CA LEU A 130 -19.28 -11.05 15.59
C LEU A 130 -19.90 -10.46 14.32
N SER A 131 -20.62 -9.37 14.46
CA SER A 131 -21.22 -8.63 13.35
C SER A 131 -20.15 -7.78 12.63
N VAL A 132 -19.25 -8.43 11.88
CA VAL A 132 -18.22 -7.76 11.10
C VAL A 132 -18.68 -7.68 9.64
N THR A 133 -18.77 -6.47 9.12
CA THR A 133 -19.04 -6.24 7.68
C THR A 133 -17.74 -6.38 6.91
N GLY A 134 -17.76 -7.14 5.80
CA GLY A 134 -16.55 -7.49 5.04
C GLY A 134 -15.78 -6.33 4.41
N LEU A 135 -16.36 -5.13 4.39
CA LEU A 135 -15.76 -3.93 3.75
C LEU A 135 -15.75 -2.71 4.70
N GLY A 136 -15.97 -2.91 6.00
CA GLY A 136 -16.04 -1.80 6.95
C GLY A 136 -14.72 -1.55 7.70
N PRO A 137 -14.57 -0.37 8.35
CA PRO A 137 -13.42 -0.03 9.19
C PRO A 137 -13.16 -1.04 10.31
N SER A 138 -14.20 -1.71 10.81
CA SER A 138 -14.09 -2.77 11.81
C SER A 138 -13.27 -3.95 11.31
N MET A 139 -13.52 -4.40 10.06
CA MET A 139 -12.74 -5.47 9.45
C MET A 139 -11.27 -5.11 9.29
N PHE A 140 -10.98 -3.87 8.88
CA PHE A 140 -9.61 -3.37 8.81
C PHE A 140 -8.90 -3.45 10.16
N LEU A 141 -9.53 -2.93 11.23
CA LEU A 141 -8.95 -2.95 12.58
C LEU A 141 -8.69 -4.38 13.08
N TYR A 142 -9.63 -5.30 12.86
CA TYR A 142 -9.47 -6.70 13.28
C TYR A 142 -8.51 -7.50 12.43
N SER A 143 -8.28 -7.12 11.17
CA SER A 143 -7.38 -7.84 10.26
C SER A 143 -5.94 -7.33 10.28
N VAL A 144 -5.70 -6.07 10.61
CA VAL A 144 -4.36 -5.44 10.54
C VAL A 144 -3.33 -6.19 11.39
N VAL A 145 -3.66 -6.52 12.62
CA VAL A 145 -2.73 -7.21 13.54
C VAL A 145 -2.44 -8.64 13.06
N PRO A 146 -3.43 -9.50 12.78
CA PRO A 146 -3.17 -10.83 12.24
C PRO A 146 -2.40 -10.82 10.92
N VAL A 147 -2.70 -9.88 10.01
CA VAL A 147 -1.98 -9.77 8.73
C VAL A 147 -0.51 -9.41 8.97
N LEU A 148 -0.21 -8.44 9.82
CA LEU A 148 1.16 -8.04 10.13
C LEU A 148 1.94 -9.15 10.83
N LEU A 149 1.32 -9.88 11.77
CA LEU A 149 1.95 -11.00 12.45
C LEU A 149 2.27 -12.15 11.48
N LEU A 150 1.33 -12.51 10.61
CA LEU A 150 1.54 -13.57 9.64
C LEU A 150 2.54 -13.16 8.56
N ALA A 151 2.53 -11.91 8.12
CA ALA A 151 3.50 -11.35 7.19
C ALA A 151 4.91 -11.38 7.79
N TRP A 152 5.06 -10.98 9.03
CA TRP A 152 6.34 -11.08 9.75
C TRP A 152 6.81 -12.52 9.87
N LEU A 153 5.93 -13.45 10.24
CA LEU A 153 6.25 -14.87 10.32
C LEU A 153 6.70 -15.40 8.95
N MET A 154 6.00 -15.05 7.89
CA MET A 154 6.34 -15.44 6.52
C MET A 154 7.70 -14.88 6.09
N SER A 155 8.00 -13.63 6.43
CA SER A 155 9.31 -13.02 6.15
C SER A 155 10.43 -13.80 6.87
N VAL A 156 10.27 -14.10 8.16
CA VAL A 156 11.29 -14.82 8.95
C VAL A 156 11.48 -16.27 8.49
N VAL A 157 10.39 -16.99 8.21
CA VAL A 157 10.42 -18.44 7.95
C VAL A 157 10.70 -18.75 6.49
N VAL A 158 10.27 -17.91 5.57
CA VAL A 158 10.35 -18.18 4.12
C VAL A 158 11.35 -17.27 3.43
N GLU A 159 11.18 -15.95 3.54
CA GLU A 159 12.00 -15.01 2.75
C GLU A 159 13.46 -14.98 3.18
N LEU A 160 13.74 -14.83 4.47
CA LEU A 160 15.12 -14.78 4.97
C LEU A 160 15.93 -16.03 4.65
N PRO A 161 15.42 -17.27 4.78
CA PRO A 161 16.14 -18.47 4.33
C PRO A 161 16.39 -18.49 2.83
N ILE A 162 15.39 -18.12 2.01
CA ILE A 162 15.54 -18.08 0.56
C ILE A 162 16.60 -17.06 0.15
N GLU A 163 16.59 -15.88 0.76
CA GLU A 163 17.57 -14.83 0.46
C GLU A 163 19.00 -15.23 0.84
N ARG A 164 19.17 -15.96 1.94
CA ARG A 164 20.47 -16.55 2.32
C ARG A 164 20.99 -17.57 1.31
N ILE A 165 20.11 -18.41 0.78
CA ILE A 165 20.47 -19.38 -0.27
C ILE A 165 20.84 -18.64 -1.55
N ARG A 166 20.03 -17.66 -1.97
CA ARG A 166 20.26 -16.86 -3.17
C ARG A 166 21.58 -16.07 -3.11
N SER A 167 21.92 -15.51 -1.96
CA SER A 167 23.18 -14.77 -1.78
C SER A 167 24.40 -15.69 -1.89
N ARG A 168 24.34 -16.94 -1.37
CA ARG A 168 25.41 -17.92 -1.52
C ARG A 168 25.64 -18.33 -2.97
N VAL A 169 24.55 -18.56 -3.72
CA VAL A 169 24.64 -18.92 -5.14
C VAL A 169 25.25 -17.78 -5.96
N LYS A 170 24.92 -16.52 -5.65
CA LYS A 170 25.53 -15.37 -6.35
C LYS A 170 27.02 -15.17 -6.06
N GLN A 171 27.52 -15.63 -4.93
CA GLN A 171 28.94 -15.52 -4.57
C GLN A 171 29.79 -16.66 -5.16
N SER A 172 29.14 -17.73 -5.64
CA SER A 172 29.82 -18.89 -6.25
C SER A 172 29.96 -18.82 -7.79
N VAL A 173 29.45 -17.76 -8.41
CA VAL A 173 29.53 -17.43 -9.84
C VAL A 173 30.40 -16.20 -10.02
#